data_15e6ffd452aef076b6937e516079615f
#
_entry.id   15e6ffd452aef076b6937e516079615f
#
_cell.length_a   1.000
_cell.length_b   1.000
_cell.length_c   1.000
_cell.angle_alpha   90.00
_cell.angle_beta   90.00
_cell.angle_gamma   90.00
#
_symmetry.space_group_name_H-M   'P 1'
#
loop_
_entity.id
_entity.type
_entity.pdbx_description
1 polymer ?
#
loop_
_entity_poly.entity_id
_entity_poly.type
_entity_poly.pdbx_seq_one_letter_code
_entity_poly.pdbx_strand_id
1 'polypeptide(L)'
;MYGRKGTLFNDVFFTEGVISDGVVLGNIDEISNRQNVSLDEFKSNISKKVKLVGGNAVDNFNYVQKGTIFSFSSTRWKVTGRIIKA
;
A
#
# COMPACT_ATOMS: atom_id res chain seq x y z
N MET A 1 8.92 16.79 -2.24
CA MET A 1 8.37 17.13 -0.94
C MET A 1 7.00 16.50 -0.73
N TYR A 2 6.75 16.00 0.42
CA TYR A 2 5.49 15.34 0.72
C TYR A 2 4.55 16.28 1.45
N GLY A 3 4.13 17.34 0.81
CA GLY A 3 3.23 18.33 1.39
C GLY A 3 1.80 17.84 1.59
N ARG A 4 1.55 16.55 1.46
CA ARG A 4 0.24 15.93 1.54
C ARG A 4 0.13 15.06 2.77
N LYS A 5 -1.11 14.73 3.10
CA LYS A 5 -1.35 13.75 4.17
C LYS A 5 -0.81 12.40 3.74
N GLY A 6 -0.08 11.79 4.62
CA GLY A 6 0.48 10.48 4.39
C GLY A 6 1.16 9.98 5.64
N THR A 7 1.66 8.76 5.57
CA THR A 7 2.29 8.08 6.69
C THR A 7 3.59 7.45 6.24
N LEU A 8 4.63 7.63 7.01
CA LEU A 8 5.88 6.92 6.79
C LEU A 8 5.80 5.59 7.51
N PHE A 9 6.00 4.50 6.78
CA PHE A 9 5.92 3.15 7.32
C PHE A 9 7.07 2.33 6.73
N ASN A 10 7.94 1.80 7.60
CA ASN A 10 9.13 1.04 7.19
C ASN A 10 9.96 1.79 6.13
N ASP A 11 10.14 3.09 6.33
CA ASP A 11 10.88 3.98 5.43
C ASP A 11 10.23 4.17 4.05
N VAL A 12 8.97 3.77 3.90
CA VAL A 12 8.18 4.01 2.70
C VAL A 12 7.04 4.96 3.04
N PHE A 13 6.92 6.02 2.27
CA PHE A 13 5.86 7.00 2.46
C PHE A 13 4.60 6.57 1.70
N PHE A 14 3.49 6.42 2.42
CA PHE A 14 2.20 6.07 1.84
C PHE A 14 1.30 7.29 1.83
N THR A 15 0.72 7.61 0.70
CA THR A 15 -0.24 8.72 0.59
C THR A 15 -1.38 8.35 -0.35
N GLU A 16 -2.57 8.85 -0.04
CA GLU A 16 -3.73 8.72 -0.93
C GLU A 16 -3.68 9.70 -2.10
N GLY A 17 -2.87 10.75 -1.98
CA GLY A 17 -2.71 11.73 -3.04
C GLY A 17 -1.73 11.29 -4.12
N VAL A 18 -1.36 12.22 -4.97
CA VAL A 18 -0.42 12.00 -6.08
C VAL A 18 0.90 12.69 -5.78
N ILE A 19 1.99 11.96 -5.96
CA ILE A 19 3.34 12.52 -5.89
C ILE A 19 3.75 12.89 -7.32
N SER A 20 3.71 14.19 -7.63
CA SER A 20 3.89 14.65 -9.00
C SER A 20 5.36 14.73 -9.42
N ASP A 21 6.27 14.81 -8.47
CA ASP A 21 7.71 14.97 -8.72
C ASP A 21 8.50 13.68 -8.57
N GLY A 22 7.81 12.55 -8.49
CA GLY A 22 8.44 11.26 -8.40
C GLY A 22 8.39 10.50 -9.71
N VAL A 23 9.16 9.42 -9.77
CA VAL A 23 9.17 8.51 -10.90
C VAL A 23 8.32 7.29 -10.57
N VAL A 24 7.39 6.96 -11.45
CA VAL A 24 6.54 5.77 -11.29
C VAL A 24 7.33 4.54 -11.70
N LEU A 25 7.54 3.64 -10.77
CA LEU A 25 8.28 2.40 -11.00
C LEU A 25 7.37 1.21 -11.27
N GLY A 26 6.12 1.28 -10.88
CA GLY A 26 5.16 0.20 -11.05
C GLY A 26 3.88 0.47 -10.31
N ASN A 27 2.99 -0.52 -10.33
CA ASN A 27 1.70 -0.45 -9.67
C ASN A 27 1.58 -1.54 -8.61
N ILE A 28 0.75 -1.27 -7.62
CA ILE A 28 0.38 -2.24 -6.60
C ILE A 28 -1.08 -2.58 -6.80
N ASP A 29 -1.37 -3.88 -6.86
CA ASP A 29 -2.73 -4.40 -6.87
C ASP A 29 -2.66 -5.75 -6.15
N GLU A 30 -2.83 -5.72 -4.85
CA GLU A 30 -2.60 -6.88 -4.00
C GLU A 30 -3.81 -7.16 -3.12
N ILE A 31 -4.07 -8.43 -2.92
CA ILE A 31 -5.04 -8.89 -1.93
C ILE A 31 -4.27 -9.73 -0.92
N SER A 32 -4.55 -9.54 0.36
CA SER A 32 -3.90 -10.34 1.39
C SER A 32 -4.19 -11.83 1.19
N ASN A 33 -3.16 -12.64 1.32
CA ASN A 33 -3.27 -14.08 1.12
C ASN A 33 -3.91 -14.80 2.31
N ARG A 34 -3.91 -14.16 3.47
CA ARG A 34 -4.45 -14.71 4.69
C ARG A 34 -5.61 -13.87 5.19
N GLN A 35 -6.54 -14.53 5.85
CA GLN A 35 -7.63 -13.87 6.54
C GLN A 35 -7.11 -13.20 7.81
N ASN A 36 -7.74 -12.10 8.18
CA ASN A 36 -7.46 -11.40 9.45
C ASN A 36 -6.02 -10.88 9.57
N VAL A 37 -5.39 -10.58 8.44
CA VAL A 37 -4.10 -9.90 8.42
C VAL A 37 -4.34 -8.43 8.77
N SER A 38 -3.53 -7.88 9.67
CA SER A 38 -3.61 -6.46 10.00
C SER A 38 -3.15 -5.61 8.81
N LEU A 39 -3.67 -4.39 8.71
CA LEU A 39 -3.26 -3.47 7.66
C LEU A 39 -1.76 -3.15 7.79
N ASP A 40 -1.25 -3.03 9.01
CA ASP A 40 0.17 -2.74 9.25
C ASP A 40 1.05 -3.88 8.75
N GLU A 41 0.65 -5.12 9.00
CA GLU A 41 1.38 -6.28 8.49
C GLU A 41 1.40 -6.29 6.97
N PHE A 42 0.27 -5.97 6.35
CA PHE A 42 0.16 -5.91 4.90
C PHE A 42 1.01 -4.78 4.33
N LYS A 43 0.99 -3.60 4.96
CA LYS A 43 1.86 -2.48 4.57
C LYS A 43 3.34 -2.84 4.68
N SER A 44 3.71 -3.61 5.70
CA SER A 44 5.09 -4.08 5.86
C SER A 44 5.52 -4.91 4.66
N ASN A 45 4.67 -5.82 4.20
CA ASN A 45 4.96 -6.64 3.02
C ASN A 45 5.06 -5.80 1.75
N ILE A 46 4.18 -4.81 1.59
CA ILE A 46 4.22 -3.89 0.46
C ILE A 46 5.50 -3.06 0.50
N SER A 47 5.91 -2.59 1.66
CA SER A 47 7.15 -1.82 1.82
C SER A 47 8.37 -2.59 1.35
N LYS A 48 8.41 -3.90 1.63
CA LYS A 48 9.50 -4.76 1.14
C LYS A 48 9.53 -4.81 -0.38
N LYS A 49 8.36 -4.95 -1.02
CA LYS A 49 8.28 -4.96 -2.49
C LYS A 49 8.71 -3.64 -3.08
N VAL A 50 8.29 -2.53 -2.48
CA VAL A 50 8.65 -1.19 -2.92
C VAL A 50 10.16 -1.01 -2.89
N LYS A 51 10.80 -1.43 -1.81
CA LYS A 51 12.26 -1.32 -1.67
C LYS A 51 13.00 -2.21 -2.67
N LEU A 52 12.46 -3.38 -2.97
CA LEU A 52 13.08 -4.31 -3.92
C LEU A 52 13.17 -3.73 -5.33
N VAL A 53 12.23 -2.90 -5.73
CA VAL A 53 12.25 -2.27 -7.05
C VAL A 53 12.88 -0.88 -7.01
N GLY A 54 13.42 -0.46 -5.87
CA GLY A 54 14.12 0.81 -5.76
C GLY A 54 13.23 1.99 -5.42
N GLY A 55 11.98 1.75 -5.04
CA GLY A 55 11.06 2.80 -4.65
C GLY A 55 11.20 3.21 -3.20
N ASN A 56 10.61 4.34 -2.84
CA ASN A 56 10.58 4.83 -1.47
C ASN A 56 9.24 5.43 -1.07
N ALA A 57 8.26 5.37 -1.97
CA ALA A 57 6.94 5.90 -1.69
C ALA A 57 5.86 5.12 -2.46
N VAL A 58 4.64 5.22 -1.97
CA VAL A 58 3.44 4.71 -2.65
C VAL A 58 2.44 5.85 -2.67
N ASP A 59 2.00 6.24 -3.86
CA ASP A 59 0.93 7.23 -4.01
C ASP A 59 -0.35 6.58 -4.53
N ASN A 60 -1.41 7.35 -4.61
CA ASN A 60 -2.75 6.82 -4.90
C ASN A 60 -3.09 5.61 -4.05
N PHE A 61 -2.55 5.56 -2.84
CA PHE A 61 -2.72 4.43 -1.95
C PHE A 61 -4.18 4.33 -1.54
N ASN A 62 -4.79 3.22 -1.89
CA ASN A 62 -6.17 2.94 -1.55
C ASN A 62 -6.26 1.52 -0.98
N TYR A 63 -7.02 1.36 0.06
CA TYR A 63 -7.20 0.06 0.68
C TYR A 63 -8.66 -0.11 1.06
N VAL A 64 -9.15 -1.31 0.84
CA VAL A 64 -10.51 -1.69 1.24
C VAL A 64 -10.47 -3.03 1.93
N GLN A 65 -11.35 -3.19 2.87
CA GLN A 65 -11.52 -4.45 3.57
C GLN A 65 -12.56 -5.27 2.82
N LYS A 66 -12.18 -6.45 2.39
CA LYS A 66 -13.07 -7.37 1.70
C LYS A 66 -13.51 -8.45 2.66
N GLY A 67 -14.80 -8.61 2.83
CA GLY A 67 -15.39 -9.72 3.56
C GLY A 67 -16.21 -10.59 2.63
N THR A 68 -16.49 -11.81 3.04
CA THR A 68 -17.41 -12.67 2.31
C THR A 68 -18.77 -12.66 3.00
N ILE A 69 -19.83 -12.81 2.22
CA ILE A 69 -21.20 -12.83 2.75
C ILE A 69 -21.41 -13.96 3.75
N PHE A 70 -20.71 -15.06 3.55
CA PHE A 70 -20.92 -16.28 4.35
C PHE A 70 -19.89 -16.45 5.47
N SER A 71 -18.96 -15.52 5.62
CA SER A 71 -17.91 -15.63 6.61
C SER A 71 -17.74 -14.31 7.35
N PHE A 72 -18.40 -14.20 8.47
CA PHE A 72 -18.43 -12.97 9.25
C PHE A 72 -17.09 -12.62 9.89
N SER A 73 -16.20 -13.59 10.01
CA SER A 73 -14.89 -13.38 10.63
C SER A 73 -13.76 -13.35 9.62
N SER A 74 -14.03 -13.54 8.34
CA SER A 74 -13.01 -13.56 7.29
C SER A 74 -12.94 -12.22 6.60
N THR A 75 -11.87 -11.48 6.86
CA THR A 75 -11.62 -10.23 6.18
C THR A 75 -10.27 -10.27 5.50
N ARG A 76 -10.21 -9.68 4.33
CA ARG A 76 -8.98 -9.53 3.57
C ARG A 76 -8.83 -8.09 3.16
N TRP A 77 -7.61 -7.63 3.05
CA TRP A 77 -7.30 -6.30 2.55
C TRP A 77 -7.01 -6.35 1.07
N LYS A 78 -7.62 -5.43 0.33
CA LYS A 78 -7.23 -5.17 -1.06
C LYS A 78 -6.58 -3.80 -1.10
N VAL A 79 -5.39 -3.74 -1.67
CA VAL A 79 -4.58 -2.53 -1.71
C VAL A 79 -4.22 -2.24 -3.15
N THR A 80 -4.38 -0.99 -3.55
CA THR A 80 -3.94 -0.49 -4.85
C THR A 80 -3.11 0.76 -4.65
N GLY A 81 -2.23 1.05 -5.60
CA GLY A 81 -1.40 2.22 -5.57
C GLY A 81 -0.33 2.18 -6.64
N ARG A 82 0.54 3.20 -6.61
CA ARG A 82 1.69 3.25 -7.51
C ARG A 82 2.97 3.29 -6.69
N ILE A 83 3.99 2.59 -7.16
CA ILE A 83 5.31 2.61 -6.54
C ILE A 83 6.08 3.78 -7.13
N ILE A 84 6.56 4.65 -6.27
CA ILE A 84 7.20 5.90 -6.65
C ILE A 84 8.61 5.94 -6.07
N LYS A 85 9.52 6.48 -6.85
CA LYS A 85 10.82 6.93 -6.37
C LYS A 85 10.80 8.45 -6.37
N ALA A 86 10.76 9.00 -5.20
CA ALA A 86 10.72 10.44 -5.01
C ALA A 86 12.10 11.00 -4.69
#